data_38e78be3bad0f0cd1c03421b08869cb7
#
_entry.id   38e78be3bad0f0cd1c03421b08869cb7
#
_cell.length_a   1.000
_cell.length_b   1.000
_cell.length_c   1.000
_cell.angle_alpha   90.00
_cell.angle_beta   90.00
_cell.angle_gamma   90.00
#
_symmetry.space_group_name_H-M   'P 1'
#
loop_
_entity.id
_entity.type
_entity.pdbx_description
1 polymer ?
#
loop_
_entity_poly.entity_id
_entity_poly.type
_entity_poly.pdbx_seq_one_letter_code
_entity_poly.pdbx_strand_id
1 'polypeptide(L)'
;EIASCLVGSEMCIRDRYFPFDDPVAEGFAYSADTIEGLAAQIDVPVEELTRTVATWNAMLQNGGDTQFYRADDGVAPIVEPPFYAARQCPWFLNTDGGPERNEFGQILDHDKNPIPNLYSAGEFGSIWSDMYNGGGNCGECLAFGRISARNCLGIA
;
A
#
# COMPACT_ATOMS: atom_id res chain seq x y z
N GLU A 1 -2.09 5.89 -17.06
CA GLU A 1 -1.84 5.21 -15.77
C GLU A 1 -0.70 5.80 -14.94
N ILE A 2 -0.50 7.09 -14.96
CA ILE A 2 0.61 7.74 -14.24
C ILE A 2 0.11 8.52 -13.01
N ALA A 3 -1.17 8.81 -12.94
CA ALA A 3 -1.70 9.81 -12.03
C ALA A 3 -1.92 9.37 -10.58
N SER A 4 -1.88 8.09 -10.26
CA SER A 4 -2.22 7.63 -8.91
C SER A 4 -1.09 7.72 -7.89
N CYS A 5 0.11 8.15 -8.30
CA CYS A 5 1.31 8.05 -7.47
C CYS A 5 1.77 9.35 -6.83
N LEU A 6 1.08 10.45 -7.10
CA LEU A 6 1.58 11.77 -6.71
C LEU A 6 1.22 12.20 -5.28
N VAL A 7 0.38 11.48 -4.59
CA VAL A 7 0.02 11.83 -3.21
C VAL A 7 -0.09 10.55 -2.39
N GLY A 8 1.00 10.08 -1.91
CA GLY A 8 1.03 8.95 -1.01
C GLY A 8 1.62 9.34 0.31
N SER A 9 1.19 8.71 1.34
CA SER A 9 1.74 8.73 2.68
C SER A 9 3.29 8.79 2.71
N GLU A 10 3.86 9.98 2.58
CA GLU A 10 5.30 10.20 2.64
C GLU A 10 5.92 9.68 3.94
N MET A 11 5.16 9.70 5.02
CA MET A 11 5.67 9.31 6.34
C MET A 11 6.00 7.82 6.49
N CYS A 12 5.28 6.92 5.81
CA CYS A 12 5.55 5.48 5.94
C CYS A 12 6.67 4.98 5.04
N ILE A 13 6.89 5.62 3.91
CA ILE A 13 7.87 5.20 2.92
C ILE A 13 9.24 5.81 3.18
N ARG A 14 9.28 7.10 3.54
CA ARG A 14 10.51 7.86 3.69
C ARG A 14 11.36 7.40 4.88
N ASP A 15 10.74 7.15 6.03
CA ASP A 15 11.50 6.96 7.26
C ASP A 15 11.87 5.50 7.56
N ARG A 16 11.33 4.52 6.83
CA ARG A 16 11.52 3.10 7.15
C ARG A 16 12.05 2.21 6.03
N TYR A 17 11.80 2.56 4.76
CA TYR A 17 12.11 1.66 3.66
C TYR A 17 13.10 2.20 2.62
N PHE A 18 13.35 3.49 2.63
CA PHE A 18 14.28 4.11 1.71
C PHE A 18 15.37 4.88 2.49
N PRO A 19 16.57 4.33 2.55
CA PRO A 19 17.70 4.99 3.18
C PRO A 19 18.28 6.12 2.30
N PHE A 20 17.45 6.79 1.52
CA PHE A 20 17.87 7.83 0.59
C PHE A 20 17.68 9.20 1.21
N ASP A 21 18.78 9.90 1.41
CA ASP A 21 18.75 11.28 1.88
C ASP A 21 18.21 12.23 0.80
N ASP A 22 18.44 11.90 -0.48
CA ASP A 22 17.93 12.67 -1.62
C ASP A 22 17.51 11.73 -2.77
N PRO A 23 16.23 11.40 -2.88
CA PRO A 23 15.72 10.50 -3.91
C PRO A 23 15.86 11.06 -5.33
N VAL A 24 15.98 12.38 -5.50
CA VAL A 24 16.21 12.99 -6.81
C VAL A 24 17.67 12.82 -7.22
N ALA A 25 18.62 13.14 -6.35
CA ALA A 25 20.04 12.96 -6.61
C ALA A 25 20.40 11.49 -6.86
N GLU A 26 19.69 10.57 -6.24
CA GLU A 26 19.90 9.12 -6.40
C GLU A 26 19.14 8.51 -7.59
N GLY A 27 18.34 9.31 -8.31
CA GLY A 27 17.66 8.88 -9.53
C GLY A 27 16.36 8.08 -9.32
N PHE A 28 15.80 8.07 -8.11
CA PHE A 28 14.50 7.44 -7.82
C PHE A 28 13.31 8.34 -8.06
N ALA A 29 13.53 9.65 -8.05
CA ALA A 29 12.52 10.66 -8.32
C ALA A 29 13.03 11.73 -9.29
N TYR A 30 12.09 12.41 -9.89
CA TYR A 30 12.35 13.57 -10.74
C TYR A 30 11.80 14.82 -10.06
N SER A 31 12.42 15.97 -10.32
CA SER A 31 11.96 17.25 -9.79
C SER A 31 12.03 18.35 -10.86
N ALA A 32 11.01 19.20 -10.88
CA ALA A 32 10.99 20.38 -11.76
C ALA A 32 10.16 21.51 -11.14
N ASP A 33 10.48 22.74 -11.55
CA ASP A 33 9.73 23.94 -11.12
C ASP A 33 8.41 24.13 -11.88
N THR A 34 8.19 23.35 -12.95
CA THR A 34 6.96 23.39 -13.74
C THR A 34 6.47 21.98 -14.08
N ILE A 35 5.16 21.85 -14.30
CA ILE A 35 4.55 20.58 -14.74
C ILE A 35 5.07 20.17 -16.12
N GLU A 36 5.29 21.13 -17.02
CA GLU A 36 5.85 20.90 -18.34
C GLU A 36 7.29 20.36 -18.26
N GLY A 37 8.10 20.96 -17.38
CA GLY A 37 9.47 20.52 -17.13
C GLY A 37 9.52 19.12 -16.52
N LEU A 38 8.58 18.80 -15.64
CA LEU A 38 8.45 17.45 -15.07
C LEU A 38 8.03 16.43 -16.12
N ALA A 39 7.04 16.77 -16.95
CA ALA A 39 6.55 15.91 -18.03
C ALA A 39 7.67 15.53 -19.00
N ALA A 40 8.55 16.48 -19.35
CA ALA A 40 9.70 16.23 -20.22
C ALA A 40 10.72 15.27 -19.58
N GLN A 41 10.92 15.34 -18.27
CA GLN A 41 11.86 14.44 -17.57
C GLN A 41 11.34 13.00 -17.47
N ILE A 42 10.03 12.81 -17.36
CA ILE A 42 9.43 11.49 -17.20
C ILE A 42 8.90 10.88 -18.50
N ASP A 43 9.19 11.54 -19.65
CA ASP A 43 8.77 11.10 -20.99
C ASP A 43 7.24 10.91 -21.12
N VAL A 44 6.48 11.89 -20.62
CA VAL A 44 5.02 11.92 -20.68
C VAL A 44 4.57 13.12 -21.51
N PRO A 45 3.54 12.99 -22.36
CA PRO A 45 2.99 14.14 -23.08
C PRO A 45 2.60 15.26 -22.13
N VAL A 46 3.13 16.45 -22.35
CA VAL A 46 2.92 17.64 -21.51
C VAL A 46 1.43 17.94 -21.31
N GLU A 47 0.66 17.87 -22.39
CA GLU A 47 -0.78 18.14 -22.37
C GLU A 47 -1.54 17.16 -21.47
N GLU A 48 -1.15 15.90 -21.47
CA GLU A 48 -1.77 14.85 -20.66
C GLU A 48 -1.47 15.04 -19.17
N LEU A 49 -0.23 15.31 -18.81
CA LEU A 49 0.14 15.55 -17.42
C LEU A 49 -0.53 16.83 -16.90
N THR A 50 -0.47 17.91 -17.66
CA THR A 50 -1.11 19.19 -17.29
C THR A 50 -2.62 19.02 -17.10
N ARG A 51 -3.28 18.32 -18.02
CA ARG A 51 -4.72 18.02 -17.91
C ARG A 51 -5.02 17.17 -16.66
N THR A 52 -4.21 16.18 -16.38
CA THR A 52 -4.37 15.29 -15.21
C THR A 52 -4.26 16.08 -13.91
N VAL A 53 -3.23 16.91 -13.77
CA VAL A 53 -3.03 17.76 -12.59
C VAL A 53 -4.16 18.77 -12.44
N ALA A 54 -4.59 19.40 -13.52
CA ALA A 54 -5.72 20.33 -13.49
C ALA A 54 -7.03 19.64 -13.08
N THR A 55 -7.28 18.43 -13.59
CA THR A 55 -8.45 17.63 -13.22
C THR A 55 -8.42 17.25 -11.74
N TRP A 56 -7.28 16.79 -11.25
CA TRP A 56 -7.08 16.49 -9.83
C TRP A 56 -7.39 17.70 -8.94
N ASN A 57 -6.77 18.82 -9.24
CA ASN A 57 -6.99 20.05 -8.46
C ASN A 57 -8.45 20.51 -8.48
N ALA A 58 -9.12 20.40 -9.64
CA ALA A 58 -10.53 20.73 -9.77
C ALA A 58 -11.44 19.78 -8.96
N MET A 59 -11.14 18.49 -8.95
CA MET A 59 -11.90 17.52 -8.15
C MET A 59 -11.81 17.85 -6.65
N LEU A 60 -10.62 18.15 -6.14
CA LEU A 60 -10.44 18.53 -4.74
C LEU A 60 -11.20 19.80 -4.37
N GLN A 61 -11.25 20.79 -5.26
CA GLN A 61 -12.04 22.01 -5.04
C GLN A 61 -13.56 21.74 -5.02
N ASN A 62 -14.02 20.68 -5.68
CA ASN A 62 -15.42 20.32 -5.80
C ASN A 62 -15.88 19.18 -4.87
N GLY A 63 -15.12 18.91 -3.82
CA GLY A 63 -15.53 17.99 -2.76
C GLY A 63 -14.95 16.58 -2.85
N GLY A 64 -13.84 16.38 -3.57
CA GLY A 64 -13.07 15.16 -3.54
C GLY A 64 -12.93 14.42 -4.86
N ASP A 65 -12.26 13.29 -4.83
CA ASP A 65 -11.98 12.47 -6.01
C ASP A 65 -13.22 11.73 -6.50
N THR A 66 -13.77 12.17 -7.63
CA THR A 66 -14.94 11.54 -8.27
C THR A 66 -14.59 10.42 -9.24
N GLN A 67 -13.30 10.20 -9.53
CA GLN A 67 -12.86 9.15 -10.47
C GLN A 67 -12.54 7.83 -9.77
N PHE A 68 -11.84 7.91 -8.64
CA PHE A 68 -11.38 6.73 -7.90
C PHE A 68 -11.88 6.68 -6.45
N TYR A 69 -12.68 7.66 -6.05
CA TYR A 69 -13.28 7.75 -4.71
C TYR A 69 -12.25 7.66 -3.59
N ARG A 70 -11.10 8.29 -3.79
CA ARG A 70 -10.05 8.34 -2.78
C ARG A 70 -10.55 9.10 -1.55
N ALA A 71 -10.26 8.58 -0.37
CA ALA A 71 -10.58 9.26 0.89
C ALA A 71 -9.88 10.63 0.97
N ASP A 72 -10.56 11.61 1.58
CA ASP A 72 -10.06 12.99 1.67
C ASP A 72 -8.90 13.18 2.64
N ASP A 73 -8.63 12.19 3.48
CA ASP A 73 -7.56 12.25 4.46
C ASP A 73 -6.17 12.28 3.79
N GLY A 74 -5.46 13.38 4.01
CA GLY A 74 -4.09 13.54 3.53
C GLY A 74 -3.94 13.82 2.04
N VAL A 75 -5.01 14.21 1.35
CA VAL A 75 -4.93 14.66 -0.04
C VAL A 75 -4.72 16.17 -0.11
N ALA A 76 -3.90 16.61 -1.06
CA ALA A 76 -3.61 18.02 -1.28
C ALA A 76 -3.60 18.36 -2.79
N PRO A 77 -3.93 19.60 -3.16
CA PRO A 77 -3.78 20.04 -4.53
C PRO A 77 -2.30 20.17 -4.92
N ILE A 78 -2.02 19.94 -6.18
CA ILE A 78 -0.68 20.04 -6.77
C ILE A 78 -0.56 21.42 -7.39
N VAL A 79 -0.08 22.40 -6.61
CA VAL A 79 -0.10 23.84 -7.03
C VAL A 79 1.22 24.57 -6.79
N GLU A 80 2.08 24.09 -5.92
CA GLU A 80 3.32 24.78 -5.54
C GLU A 80 4.56 23.99 -5.98
N PRO A 81 5.52 24.64 -6.65
CA PRO A 81 6.79 24.02 -6.99
C PRO A 81 7.71 23.90 -5.73
N PRO A 82 8.75 23.04 -5.77
CA PRO A 82 9.04 22.15 -6.88
C PRO A 82 8.09 20.94 -6.94
N PHE A 83 7.78 20.50 -8.18
CA PHE A 83 6.95 19.34 -8.44
C PHE A 83 7.84 18.08 -8.53
N TYR A 84 7.34 16.98 -8.00
CA TYR A 84 8.06 15.71 -7.97
C TYR A 84 7.28 14.61 -8.66
N ALA A 85 8.01 13.69 -9.30
CA ALA A 85 7.46 12.45 -9.84
C ALA A 85 8.37 11.27 -9.52
N ALA A 86 7.80 10.13 -9.17
CA ALA A 86 8.52 8.90 -8.98
C ALA A 86 7.84 7.76 -9.76
N ARG A 87 8.66 6.88 -10.37
CA ARG A 87 8.13 5.71 -11.06
C ARG A 87 7.64 4.70 -10.05
N GLN A 88 6.39 4.31 -10.16
CA GLN A 88 5.80 3.26 -9.35
C GLN A 88 5.61 1.99 -10.18
N CYS A 89 5.88 0.85 -9.57
CA CYS A 89 5.58 -0.45 -10.15
C CYS A 89 4.48 -1.10 -9.30
N PRO A 90 3.52 -1.82 -9.92
CA PRO A 90 2.60 -2.65 -9.18
C PRO A 90 3.37 -3.65 -8.32
N TRP A 91 3.03 -3.71 -7.05
CA TRP A 91 3.65 -4.63 -6.10
C TRP A 91 2.57 -5.22 -5.20
N PHE A 92 2.73 -6.50 -4.86
CA PHE A 92 1.97 -7.12 -3.80
C PHE A 92 2.70 -6.91 -2.48
N LEU A 93 2.11 -6.14 -1.60
CA LEU A 93 2.64 -5.99 -0.24
C LEU A 93 2.14 -7.14 0.64
N ASN A 94 0.85 -7.43 0.52
CA ASN A 94 0.14 -8.43 1.32
C ASN A 94 -0.87 -9.20 0.48
N THR A 95 -1.24 -10.38 0.95
CA THR A 95 -2.37 -11.14 0.43
C THR A 95 -3.60 -11.01 1.33
N ASP A 96 -3.42 -10.77 2.61
CA ASP A 96 -4.45 -10.56 3.64
C ASP A 96 -5.66 -11.48 3.53
N GLY A 97 -5.44 -12.70 3.10
CA GLY A 97 -6.47 -13.68 2.88
C GLY A 97 -5.90 -15.07 2.78
N GLY A 98 -6.74 -16.04 2.46
CA GLY A 98 -6.35 -17.41 2.34
C GLY A 98 -7.30 -18.36 3.07
N PRO A 99 -6.83 -19.52 3.51
CA PRO A 99 -7.69 -20.47 4.21
C PRO A 99 -8.15 -19.92 5.56
N GLU A 100 -9.38 -20.19 5.89
CA GLU A 100 -9.92 -19.87 7.20
C GLU A 100 -9.24 -20.74 8.27
N ARG A 101 -8.98 -20.16 9.44
CA ARG A 101 -8.41 -20.86 10.58
C ARG A 101 -9.17 -20.54 11.86
N ASN A 102 -9.11 -21.45 12.83
CA ASN A 102 -9.67 -21.24 14.15
C ASN A 102 -8.67 -20.55 15.10
N GLU A 103 -9.10 -20.31 16.33
CA GLU A 103 -8.30 -19.70 17.39
C GLU A 103 -7.06 -20.51 17.79
N PHE A 104 -6.98 -21.78 17.40
CA PHE A 104 -5.83 -22.66 17.63
C PHE A 104 -4.85 -22.69 16.45
N GLY A 105 -5.11 -21.90 15.40
CA GLY A 105 -4.29 -21.84 14.19
C GLY A 105 -4.50 -22.99 13.22
N GLN A 106 -5.49 -23.87 13.47
CA GLN A 106 -5.83 -24.97 12.56
C GLN A 106 -6.60 -24.45 11.37
N ILE A 107 -6.24 -24.89 10.17
CA ILE A 107 -6.99 -24.58 8.95
C ILE A 107 -8.28 -25.40 8.95
N LEU A 108 -9.37 -24.74 8.55
CA LEU A 108 -10.70 -25.32 8.47
C LEU A 108 -11.00 -25.77 7.03
N ASP A 109 -11.73 -26.88 6.92
CA ASP A 109 -12.31 -27.32 5.66
C ASP A 109 -13.57 -26.53 5.31
N HIS A 110 -14.21 -26.86 4.18
CA HIS A 110 -15.44 -26.25 3.72
C HIS A 110 -16.59 -26.35 4.75
N ASP A 111 -16.64 -27.43 5.55
CA ASP A 111 -17.67 -27.68 6.57
C ASP A 111 -17.28 -27.09 7.94
N LYS A 112 -16.23 -26.28 7.99
CA LYS A 112 -15.68 -25.63 9.20
C LYS A 112 -15.08 -26.60 10.21
N ASN A 113 -14.70 -27.80 9.78
CA ASN A 113 -13.97 -28.73 10.62
C ASN A 113 -12.46 -28.52 10.48
N PRO A 114 -11.69 -28.62 11.57
CA PRO A 114 -10.24 -28.54 11.50
C PRO A 114 -9.65 -29.66 10.64
N ILE A 115 -8.82 -29.30 9.68
CA ILE A 115 -8.04 -30.27 8.90
C ILE A 115 -6.91 -30.81 9.80
N PRO A 116 -6.84 -32.13 10.02
CA PRO A 116 -5.85 -32.70 10.94
C PRO A 116 -4.41 -32.34 10.53
N ASN A 117 -3.62 -31.89 11.51
CA ASN A 117 -2.21 -31.55 11.36
C ASN A 117 -1.90 -30.41 10.38
N LEU A 118 -2.91 -29.61 9.98
CA LEU A 118 -2.72 -28.47 9.10
C LEU A 118 -2.94 -27.16 9.86
N TYR A 119 -1.91 -26.34 9.93
CA TYR A 119 -1.90 -25.08 10.65
C TYR A 119 -1.41 -23.94 9.75
N SER A 120 -1.83 -22.73 10.05
CA SER A 120 -1.27 -21.52 9.43
C SER A 120 -1.05 -20.41 10.44
N ALA A 121 -0.13 -19.52 10.11
CA ALA A 121 0.19 -18.34 10.89
C ALA A 121 0.52 -17.18 9.97
N GLY A 122 0.26 -15.97 10.44
CA GLY A 122 0.56 -14.75 9.70
C GLY A 122 -0.43 -14.46 8.61
N GLU A 123 0.04 -13.83 7.56
CA GLU A 123 -0.75 -13.25 6.49
C GLU A 123 -1.62 -14.27 5.73
N PHE A 124 -1.10 -15.48 5.54
CA PHE A 124 -1.85 -16.56 4.89
C PHE A 124 -2.94 -17.11 5.80
N GLY A 125 -4.17 -16.72 5.57
CA GLY A 125 -5.31 -16.92 6.43
C GLY A 125 -5.45 -15.86 7.52
N SER A 126 -5.02 -14.65 7.22
CA SER A 126 -5.06 -13.49 8.11
C SER A 126 -6.46 -13.18 8.63
N ILE A 127 -6.53 -12.75 9.89
CA ILE A 127 -7.75 -12.21 10.49
C ILE A 127 -8.07 -10.79 9.98
N TRP A 128 -7.16 -10.18 9.22
CA TRP A 128 -7.28 -8.83 8.67
C TRP A 128 -7.81 -8.80 7.23
N SER A 129 -8.53 -9.82 6.80
CA SER A 129 -8.88 -10.12 5.41
C SER A 129 -9.45 -8.96 4.59
N ASP A 130 -10.10 -7.98 5.21
CA ASP A 130 -10.75 -6.87 4.51
C ASP A 130 -9.97 -5.55 4.62
N MET A 131 -9.01 -5.47 5.50
CA MET A 131 -8.32 -4.23 5.77
C MET A 131 -6.89 -4.47 6.26
N TYR A 132 -5.93 -4.02 5.47
CA TYR A 132 -4.54 -4.01 5.93
C TYR A 132 -4.36 -3.08 7.14
N ASN A 133 -3.88 -3.65 8.23
CA ASN A 133 -3.51 -2.90 9.41
C ASN A 133 -1.98 -2.89 9.56
N GLY A 134 -1.37 -1.74 9.42
CA GLY A 134 0.08 -1.59 9.48
C GLY A 134 0.71 -2.26 10.71
N GLY A 135 1.57 -3.26 10.49
CA GLY A 135 2.20 -4.06 11.53
C GLY A 135 1.35 -5.23 12.04
N GLY A 136 0.06 -5.33 11.68
CA GLY A 136 -0.82 -6.41 12.09
C GLY A 136 -0.30 -7.78 11.68
N ASN A 137 0.18 -7.93 10.47
CA ASN A 137 0.72 -9.18 9.96
C ASN A 137 1.93 -9.70 10.75
N CYS A 138 2.84 -8.81 11.16
CA CYS A 138 3.96 -9.18 12.01
C CYS A 138 3.49 -9.69 13.37
N GLY A 139 2.53 -8.99 13.98
CA GLY A 139 1.90 -9.42 15.24
C GLY A 139 1.23 -10.78 15.10
N GLU A 140 0.51 -10.99 14.02
CA GLU A 140 -0.18 -12.23 13.69
C GLU A 140 0.79 -13.40 13.44
N CYS A 141 1.89 -13.17 12.73
CA CYS A 141 2.96 -14.16 12.55
C CYS A 141 3.51 -14.65 13.90
N LEU A 142 3.77 -13.74 14.82
CA LEU A 142 4.30 -14.07 16.15
C LEU A 142 3.26 -14.78 17.02
N ALA A 143 2.03 -14.27 17.08
CA ALA A 143 0.96 -14.82 17.89
C ALA A 143 0.53 -16.21 17.39
N PHE A 144 0.11 -16.31 16.14
CA PHE A 144 -0.36 -17.56 15.57
C PHE A 144 0.75 -18.56 15.30
N GLY A 145 1.99 -18.13 15.04
CA GLY A 145 3.13 -19.04 14.99
C GLY A 145 3.33 -19.77 16.31
N ARG A 146 3.25 -19.05 17.43
CA ARG A 146 3.32 -19.63 18.78
C ARG A 146 2.11 -20.52 19.09
N ILE A 147 0.89 -20.04 18.80
CA ILE A 147 -0.35 -20.79 19.05
C ILE A 147 -0.35 -22.10 18.26
N SER A 148 -0.08 -22.04 16.96
CA SER A 148 -0.04 -23.22 16.09
C SER A 148 1.00 -24.23 16.53
N ALA A 149 2.20 -23.78 16.89
CA ALA A 149 3.26 -24.68 17.37
C ALA A 149 2.87 -25.40 18.68
N ARG A 150 2.28 -24.66 19.65
CA ARG A 150 1.82 -25.25 20.91
C ARG A 150 0.71 -26.28 20.70
N ASN A 151 -0.27 -25.94 19.86
CA ASN A 151 -1.37 -26.86 19.57
C ASN A 151 -0.90 -28.10 18.80
N CYS A 152 -0.01 -27.93 17.83
CA CYS A 152 0.59 -29.05 17.09
C CYS A 152 1.33 -30.01 18.00
N LEU A 153 1.98 -29.52 19.06
CA LEU A 153 2.73 -30.30 20.03
C LEU A 153 1.87 -30.78 21.21
N GLY A 154 0.60 -30.42 21.29
CA GLY A 154 -0.26 -30.74 22.44
C GLY A 154 0.18 -30.07 23.74
N ILE A 155 0.83 -28.91 23.68
CA ILE A 155 1.33 -28.17 24.84
C ILE A 155 0.30 -27.05 25.16
N ALA A 156 -0.27 -27.09 26.32
CA ALA A 156 -1.22 -26.08 26.83
C ALA A 156 -0.56 -24.72 27.13
#